data_5bead547bb6d23aaa41a1b6a7b04874b
#
_entry.id   5bead547bb6d23aaa41a1b6a7b04874b
#
_cell.length_a   1.000
_cell.length_b   1.000
_cell.length_c   1.000
_cell.angle_alpha   90.00
_cell.angle_beta   90.00
_cell.angle_gamma   90.00
#
_symmetry.space_group_name_H-M   'P 1'
#
loop_
_entity.id
_entity.type
_entity.pdbx_description
1 polymer ?
#
loop_
_entity_poly.entity_id
_entity_poly.type
_entity_poly.pdbx_seq_one_letter_code
_entity_poly.pdbx_strand_id
1 'polypeptide(L)'
;LITCQDLLGYALSQLLGMHPLLALQCSSAAMSGGVGTAAAFGPIFEGWGAPDATTIGVAAGTMGNIMGSLIGGPVAAFLIAKHGLKSDPNDKPEAAATGKVPELNNTKMIMMFALTLLLAALGMPIYCLLDNIPMIEMPKFIGCLFAGAIARNVMEAAGIKFYVPEVDAIEHMFLELYLALVLMTTDFTKLAPVAGQMSIILIAQGIFMALFGIFVSFN
;
A
#
# COMPACT_ATOMS: atom_id res chain seq x y z
N LEU A 1 -10.56 10.27 4.40
CA LEU A 1 -9.35 10.54 3.63
C LEU A 1 -9.41 9.92 2.24
N ILE A 2 -9.44 8.58 2.11
CA ILE A 2 -9.46 7.82 0.84
C ILE A 2 -10.53 8.34 -0.11
N THR A 3 -11.78 8.43 0.34
CA THR A 3 -12.89 8.94 -0.47
C THR A 3 -12.66 10.37 -0.98
N CYS A 4 -12.06 11.24 -0.15
CA CYS A 4 -11.74 12.61 -0.58
C CYS A 4 -10.61 12.62 -1.62
N GLN A 5 -9.62 11.73 -1.50
CA GLN A 5 -8.57 11.56 -2.50
C GLN A 5 -9.15 11.12 -3.85
N ASP A 6 -10.07 10.17 -3.85
CA ASP A 6 -10.70 9.68 -5.08
C ASP A 6 -11.60 10.74 -5.73
N LEU A 7 -12.35 11.50 -4.93
CA LEU A 7 -13.14 12.62 -5.43
C LEU A 7 -12.25 13.71 -6.05
N LEU A 8 -11.12 14.04 -5.40
CA LEU A 8 -10.15 14.98 -5.94
C LEU A 8 -9.54 14.47 -7.25
N GLY A 9 -9.13 13.20 -7.29
CA GLY A 9 -8.61 12.57 -8.50
C GLY A 9 -9.61 12.55 -9.64
N TYR A 10 -10.86 12.21 -9.35
CA TYR A 10 -11.95 12.26 -10.33
C TYR A 10 -12.19 13.67 -10.86
N ALA A 11 -12.25 14.68 -9.98
CA ALA A 11 -12.42 16.07 -10.38
C ALA A 11 -11.28 16.56 -11.29
N LEU A 12 -10.03 16.22 -10.92
CA LEU A 12 -8.84 16.56 -11.71
C LEU A 12 -8.84 15.83 -13.07
N SER A 13 -9.34 14.59 -13.14
CA SER A 13 -9.45 13.87 -14.41
C SER A 13 -10.31 14.61 -15.44
N GLN A 14 -11.42 15.19 -14.97
CA GLN A 14 -12.32 15.97 -15.83
C GLN A 14 -11.65 17.25 -16.34
N LEU A 15 -10.84 17.91 -15.50
CA LEU A 15 -10.13 19.13 -15.88
C LEU A 15 -8.96 18.88 -16.83
N LEU A 16 -8.26 17.76 -16.66
CA LEU A 16 -7.07 17.41 -17.42
C LEU A 16 -7.37 16.56 -18.66
N GLY A 17 -8.61 16.11 -18.85
CA GLY A 17 -8.98 15.20 -19.93
C GLY A 17 -8.34 13.82 -19.83
N MET A 18 -7.97 13.39 -18.60
CA MET A 18 -7.43 12.06 -18.35
C MET A 18 -8.56 11.07 -18.10
N HIS A 19 -8.37 9.81 -18.49
CA HIS A 19 -9.37 8.76 -18.22
C HIS A 19 -9.64 8.65 -16.70
N PRO A 20 -10.91 8.72 -16.23
CA PRO A 20 -11.23 8.77 -14.81
C PRO A 20 -10.63 7.63 -13.98
N LEU A 21 -10.63 6.42 -14.51
CA LEU A 21 -10.05 5.26 -13.82
C LEU A 21 -8.53 5.36 -13.65
N LEU A 22 -7.82 5.98 -14.62
CA LEU A 22 -6.38 6.23 -14.49
C LEU A 22 -6.09 7.28 -13.41
N ALA A 23 -6.94 8.29 -13.29
CA ALA A 23 -6.82 9.28 -12.23
C ALA A 23 -7.11 8.68 -10.85
N LEU A 24 -8.09 7.78 -10.73
CA LEU A 24 -8.34 7.01 -9.50
C LEU A 24 -7.15 6.12 -9.14
N GLN A 25 -6.52 5.51 -10.15
CA GLN A 25 -5.31 4.71 -9.98
C GLN A 25 -4.14 5.54 -9.44
N CYS A 26 -4.01 6.80 -9.88
CA CYS A 26 -3.02 7.77 -9.36
C CYS A 26 -3.43 8.41 -8.02
N SER A 27 -4.64 8.15 -7.53
CA SER A 27 -5.18 8.72 -6.28
C SER A 27 -5.00 7.75 -5.11
N SER A 28 -6.07 7.27 -4.52
CA SER A 28 -6.00 6.44 -3.31
C SER A 28 -5.29 5.12 -3.53
N ALA A 29 -5.46 4.48 -4.69
CA ALA A 29 -4.82 3.20 -5.00
C ALA A 29 -3.30 3.28 -4.94
N ALA A 30 -2.71 4.34 -5.51
CA ALA A 30 -1.26 4.55 -5.51
C ALA A 30 -0.76 5.26 -4.24
N MET A 31 -1.45 6.32 -3.80
CA MET A 31 -0.95 7.19 -2.71
C MET A 31 -1.18 6.61 -1.31
N SER A 32 -2.31 5.92 -1.09
CA SER A 32 -2.62 5.30 0.21
C SER A 32 -2.34 3.81 0.21
N GLY A 33 -2.55 3.13 -0.92
CA GLY A 33 -2.33 1.69 -1.07
C GLY A 33 -0.91 1.31 -1.49
N GLY A 34 -0.18 2.26 -2.08
CA GLY A 34 1.18 2.04 -2.59
C GLY A 34 1.25 1.21 -3.87
N VAL A 35 2.48 0.85 -4.26
CA VAL A 35 2.75 0.14 -5.53
C VAL A 35 2.01 -1.19 -5.62
N GLY A 36 1.94 -1.94 -4.50
CA GLY A 36 1.29 -3.25 -4.47
C GLY A 36 -0.21 -3.18 -4.75
N THR A 37 -0.90 -2.25 -4.11
CA THR A 37 -2.33 -2.04 -4.31
C THR A 37 -2.60 -1.52 -5.73
N ALA A 38 -1.83 -0.55 -6.21
CA ALA A 38 -1.95 -0.03 -7.55
C ALA A 38 -1.76 -1.13 -8.61
N ALA A 39 -0.77 -2.00 -8.46
CA ALA A 39 -0.56 -3.14 -9.35
C ALA A 39 -1.68 -4.18 -9.28
N ALA A 40 -2.30 -4.37 -8.12
CA ALA A 40 -3.39 -5.32 -7.96
C ALA A 40 -4.72 -4.84 -8.55
N PHE A 41 -5.00 -3.53 -8.50
CA PHE A 41 -6.20 -2.93 -9.13
C PHE A 41 -6.00 -2.62 -10.60
N GLY A 42 -4.75 -2.48 -11.07
CA GLY A 42 -4.44 -2.18 -12.47
C GLY A 42 -5.18 -3.06 -13.48
N PRO A 43 -5.05 -4.41 -13.42
CA PRO A 43 -5.74 -5.31 -14.33
C PRO A 43 -7.27 -5.19 -14.30
N ILE A 44 -7.86 -4.86 -13.15
CA ILE A 44 -9.30 -4.64 -13.01
C ILE A 44 -9.69 -3.38 -13.81
N PHE A 45 -8.97 -2.29 -13.64
CA PHE A 45 -9.22 -1.04 -14.37
C PHE A 45 -8.95 -1.18 -15.88
N GLU A 46 -7.98 -1.99 -16.26
CA GLU A 46 -7.75 -2.36 -17.67
C GLU A 46 -8.94 -3.12 -18.24
N GLY A 47 -9.51 -4.05 -17.48
CA GLY A 47 -10.75 -4.76 -17.84
C GLY A 47 -11.95 -3.82 -18.00
N TRP A 48 -11.98 -2.71 -17.29
CA TRP A 48 -13.01 -1.67 -17.40
C TRP A 48 -12.69 -0.61 -18.46
N GLY A 49 -11.65 -0.79 -19.25
CA GLY A 49 -11.33 0.05 -20.40
C GLY A 49 -10.34 1.18 -20.13
N ALA A 50 -9.58 1.13 -19.05
CA ALA A 50 -8.48 2.07 -18.76
C ALA A 50 -7.15 1.45 -19.22
N PRO A 51 -6.63 1.76 -20.42
CA PRO A 51 -5.43 1.13 -20.94
C PRO A 51 -4.21 1.47 -20.08
N ASP A 52 -3.31 0.50 -19.91
CA ASP A 52 -2.04 0.64 -19.19
C ASP A 52 -2.19 1.06 -17.71
N ALA A 53 -3.37 0.84 -17.10
CA ALA A 53 -3.64 1.23 -15.71
C ALA A 53 -2.66 0.59 -14.72
N THR A 54 -2.21 -0.64 -14.96
CA THR A 54 -1.19 -1.32 -14.14
C THR A 54 0.13 -0.55 -14.15
N THR A 55 0.63 -0.22 -15.34
CA THR A 55 1.89 0.51 -15.53
C THR A 55 1.84 1.91 -14.91
N ILE A 56 0.75 2.64 -15.17
CA ILE A 56 0.53 3.99 -14.65
C ILE A 56 0.41 3.96 -13.12
N GLY A 57 -0.34 2.99 -12.58
CA GLY A 57 -0.52 2.83 -11.15
C GLY A 57 0.77 2.51 -10.39
N VAL A 58 1.59 1.61 -10.94
CA VAL A 58 2.91 1.27 -10.38
C VAL A 58 3.83 2.49 -10.36
N ALA A 59 3.89 3.22 -11.47
CA ALA A 59 4.67 4.44 -11.55
C ALA A 59 4.17 5.51 -10.56
N ALA A 60 2.85 5.71 -10.48
CA ALA A 60 2.23 6.62 -9.53
C ALA A 60 2.52 6.23 -8.07
N GLY A 61 2.43 4.93 -7.74
CA GLY A 61 2.74 4.42 -6.40
C GLY A 61 4.21 4.62 -6.01
N THR A 62 5.12 4.40 -6.96
CA THR A 62 6.55 4.65 -6.75
C THR A 62 6.82 6.14 -6.47
N MET A 63 6.24 7.02 -7.27
CA MET A 63 6.32 8.48 -7.04
C MET A 63 5.64 8.88 -5.73
N GLY A 64 4.51 8.26 -5.39
CA GLY A 64 3.80 8.46 -4.13
C GLY A 64 4.66 8.13 -2.91
N ASN A 65 5.40 7.04 -2.93
CA ASN A 65 6.33 6.66 -1.86
C ASN A 65 7.44 7.69 -1.68
N ILE A 66 8.01 8.21 -2.78
CA ILE A 66 9.03 9.26 -2.75
C ILE A 66 8.44 10.54 -2.16
N MET A 67 7.27 10.97 -2.64
CA MET A 67 6.58 12.17 -2.15
C MET A 67 6.18 12.03 -0.68
N GLY A 68 5.70 10.85 -0.27
CA GLY A 68 5.35 10.55 1.11
C GLY A 68 6.54 10.74 2.06
N SER A 69 7.71 10.26 1.66
CA SER A 69 8.94 10.44 2.45
C SER A 69 9.39 11.91 2.50
N LEU A 70 9.31 12.62 1.37
CA LEU A 70 9.72 14.03 1.29
C LEU A 70 8.78 14.98 2.07
N ILE A 71 7.48 14.71 2.06
CA ILE A 71 6.47 15.55 2.71
C ILE A 71 6.24 15.13 4.16
N GLY A 72 6.19 13.82 4.42
CA GLY A 72 5.82 13.26 5.72
C GLY A 72 6.79 13.64 6.83
N GLY A 73 8.10 13.58 6.58
CA GLY A 73 9.12 13.98 7.55
C GLY A 73 8.98 15.42 8.03
N PRO A 74 9.02 16.42 7.14
CA PRO A 74 8.83 17.82 7.50
C PRO A 74 7.49 18.13 8.16
N VAL A 75 6.38 17.52 7.68
CA VAL A 75 5.05 17.70 8.27
C VAL A 75 5.01 17.12 9.69
N ALA A 76 5.54 15.93 9.91
CA ALA A 76 5.62 15.31 11.22
C ALA A 76 6.47 16.17 12.18
N ALA A 77 7.64 16.62 11.76
CA ALA A 77 8.51 17.49 12.56
C ALA A 77 7.81 18.80 12.94
N PHE A 78 7.11 19.43 11.99
CA PHE A 78 6.32 20.63 12.25
C PHE A 78 5.21 20.40 13.26
N LEU A 79 4.46 19.30 13.14
CA LEU A 79 3.36 18.97 14.06
C LEU A 79 3.86 18.65 15.48
N ILE A 80 4.95 17.89 15.60
CA ILE A 80 5.60 17.59 16.88
C ILE A 80 6.03 18.89 17.56
N ALA A 81 6.70 19.78 16.83
CA ALA A 81 7.15 21.06 17.36
C ALA A 81 5.98 21.97 17.76
N LYS A 82 4.95 22.05 16.92
CA LYS A 82 3.77 22.90 17.15
C LYS A 82 2.96 22.47 18.38
N HIS A 83 2.77 21.18 18.58
CA HIS A 83 1.94 20.63 19.66
C HIS A 83 2.77 20.22 20.90
N GLY A 84 4.09 20.35 20.83
CA GLY A 84 4.98 20.00 21.95
C GLY A 84 4.90 18.51 22.33
N LEU A 85 4.61 17.65 21.35
CA LEU A 85 4.45 16.22 21.56
C LEU A 85 5.77 15.62 22.07
N LYS A 86 5.69 14.89 23.19
CA LYS A 86 6.82 14.16 23.77
C LYS A 86 6.44 12.70 23.89
N SER A 87 7.38 11.81 23.59
CA SER A 87 7.21 10.38 23.84
C SER A 87 7.12 10.16 25.35
N ASP A 88 6.23 9.26 25.78
CA ASP A 88 6.16 8.83 27.18
C ASP A 88 7.47 8.10 27.51
N PRO A 89 8.17 8.46 28.62
CA PRO A 89 9.38 7.75 29.04
C PRO A 89 9.17 6.24 29.28
N ASN A 90 7.90 5.83 29.51
CA ASN A 90 7.54 4.41 29.69
C ASN A 90 7.20 3.68 28.39
N ASP A 91 7.01 4.40 27.29
CA ASP A 91 6.84 3.76 25.99
C ASP A 91 8.15 3.07 25.61
N LYS A 92 8.11 1.75 25.57
CA LYS A 92 9.24 0.98 25.02
C LYS A 92 9.37 1.37 23.54
N PRO A 93 10.54 1.91 23.12
CA PRO A 93 10.73 2.22 21.71
C PRO A 93 10.49 0.95 20.91
N GLU A 94 9.64 1.02 19.89
CA GLU A 94 9.49 -0.06 18.93
C GLU A 94 10.86 -0.49 18.40
N ALA A 95 11.02 -1.77 18.13
CA ALA A 95 12.32 -2.35 17.77
C ALA A 95 13.03 -1.60 16.62
N ALA A 96 12.27 -0.94 15.76
CA ALA A 96 12.78 -0.08 14.68
C ALA A 96 13.55 1.15 15.18
N ALA A 97 13.21 1.71 16.36
CA ALA A 97 13.87 2.90 16.93
C ALA A 97 15.17 2.58 17.68
N THR A 98 15.38 1.33 18.08
CA THR A 98 16.56 0.92 18.88
C THR A 98 17.75 0.48 18.03
N GLY A 99 17.62 0.37 16.71
CA GLY A 99 18.69 -0.12 15.83
C GLY A 99 19.16 -1.56 16.13
N LYS A 100 18.48 -2.25 17.05
CA LYS A 100 18.76 -3.65 17.31
C LYS A 100 18.09 -4.48 16.21
N VAL A 101 18.90 -5.03 15.35
CA VAL A 101 18.43 -6.04 14.40
C VAL A 101 17.91 -7.22 15.24
N PRO A 102 16.64 -7.62 15.10
CA PRO A 102 16.13 -8.78 15.82
C PRO A 102 16.94 -10.03 15.43
N GLU A 103 17.35 -10.82 16.39
CA GLU A 103 18.02 -12.08 16.13
C GLU A 103 17.03 -13.04 15.48
N LEU A 104 17.17 -13.22 14.18
CA LEU A 104 16.35 -14.14 13.40
C LEU A 104 16.81 -15.59 13.65
N ASN A 105 15.85 -16.46 13.92
CA ASN A 105 16.12 -17.88 14.11
C ASN A 105 15.71 -18.65 12.84
N ASN A 106 16.66 -19.39 12.24
CA ASN A 106 16.44 -20.14 11.00
C ASN A 106 15.23 -21.08 11.07
N THR A 107 15.05 -21.80 12.19
CA THR A 107 13.95 -22.75 12.35
C THR A 107 12.61 -22.02 12.39
N LYS A 108 12.53 -20.89 13.09
CA LYS A 108 11.32 -20.06 13.16
C LYS A 108 11.04 -19.42 11.80
N MET A 109 12.08 -18.97 11.10
CA MET A 109 11.97 -18.38 9.77
C MET A 109 11.39 -19.39 8.77
N ILE A 110 11.91 -20.63 8.73
CA ILE A 110 11.38 -21.70 7.88
C ILE A 110 9.90 -21.99 8.24
N MET A 111 9.57 -22.03 9.52
CA MET A 111 8.20 -22.29 9.99
C MET A 111 7.25 -21.17 9.56
N MET A 112 7.63 -19.90 9.71
CA MET A 112 6.81 -18.76 9.30
C MET A 112 6.70 -18.67 7.77
N PHE A 113 7.78 -19.00 7.06
CA PHE A 113 7.76 -19.08 5.60
C PHE A 113 6.79 -20.15 5.10
N ALA A 114 6.85 -21.37 5.67
CA ALA A 114 5.91 -22.43 5.35
C ALA A 114 4.46 -22.05 5.66
N LEU A 115 4.24 -21.38 6.80
CA LEU A 115 2.92 -20.83 7.16
C LEU A 115 2.44 -19.80 6.13
N THR A 116 3.30 -18.88 5.71
CA THR A 116 2.95 -17.86 4.70
C THR A 116 2.55 -18.52 3.37
N LEU A 117 3.29 -19.53 2.92
CA LEU A 117 2.94 -20.28 1.70
C LEU A 117 1.61 -21.03 1.84
N LEU A 118 1.38 -21.65 3.01
CA LEU A 118 0.11 -22.32 3.30
C LEU A 118 -1.06 -21.34 3.26
N LEU A 119 -0.90 -20.17 3.89
CA LEU A 119 -1.92 -19.12 3.91
C LEU A 119 -2.17 -18.53 2.53
N ALA A 120 -1.13 -18.37 1.71
CA ALA A 120 -1.27 -17.95 0.32
C ALA A 120 -2.08 -18.99 -0.49
N ALA A 121 -1.82 -20.29 -0.29
CA ALA A 121 -2.58 -21.36 -0.92
C ALA A 121 -4.04 -21.39 -0.46
N LEU A 122 -4.30 -21.19 0.84
CA LEU A 122 -5.66 -21.12 1.41
C LEU A 122 -6.39 -19.83 1.02
N GLY A 123 -5.69 -18.78 0.68
CA GLY A 123 -6.25 -17.53 0.20
C GLY A 123 -6.98 -17.65 -1.13
N MET A 124 -6.55 -18.54 -2.02
CA MET A 124 -7.21 -18.74 -3.32
C MET A 124 -8.64 -19.26 -3.22
N PRO A 125 -8.94 -20.33 -2.46
CA PRO A 125 -10.32 -20.75 -2.22
C PRO A 125 -11.18 -19.66 -1.58
N ILE A 126 -10.63 -18.90 -0.63
CA ILE A 126 -11.35 -17.79 0.01
C ILE A 126 -11.65 -16.69 -1.02
N TYR A 127 -10.68 -16.34 -1.87
CA TYR A 127 -10.91 -15.41 -2.96
C TYR A 127 -12.03 -15.89 -3.89
N CYS A 128 -11.98 -17.16 -4.35
CA CYS A 128 -13.02 -17.73 -5.22
C CYS A 128 -14.41 -17.69 -4.57
N LEU A 129 -14.50 -17.86 -3.25
CA LEU A 129 -15.76 -17.75 -2.53
C LEU A 129 -16.28 -16.30 -2.51
N LEU A 130 -15.40 -15.33 -2.32
CA LEU A 130 -15.73 -13.89 -2.30
C LEU A 130 -16.06 -13.37 -3.70
N ASP A 131 -15.37 -13.83 -4.74
CA ASP A 131 -15.55 -13.44 -6.13
C ASP A 131 -16.92 -13.84 -6.70
N ASN A 132 -17.59 -14.81 -6.06
CA ASN A 132 -18.96 -15.17 -6.39
C ASN A 132 -20.02 -14.14 -5.93
N ILE A 133 -19.63 -13.11 -5.18
CA ILE A 133 -20.54 -12.05 -4.73
C ILE A 133 -20.78 -11.09 -5.91
N PRO A 134 -22.02 -10.99 -6.43
CA PRO A 134 -22.30 -10.12 -7.56
C PRO A 134 -22.05 -8.66 -7.19
N MET A 135 -21.59 -7.88 -8.16
CA MET A 135 -21.30 -6.43 -8.07
C MET A 135 -20.03 -6.04 -7.30
N ILE A 136 -19.22 -6.97 -6.82
CA ILE A 136 -17.97 -6.65 -6.11
C ILE A 136 -16.82 -7.36 -6.82
N GLU A 137 -15.99 -6.59 -7.52
CA GLU A 137 -14.73 -7.09 -8.06
C GLU A 137 -13.60 -6.82 -7.06
N MET A 138 -12.91 -7.88 -6.66
CA MET A 138 -11.85 -7.80 -5.65
C MET A 138 -10.50 -8.26 -6.22
N PRO A 139 -9.39 -7.60 -5.89
CA PRO A 139 -8.07 -8.13 -6.18
C PRO A 139 -7.81 -9.46 -5.46
N LYS A 140 -7.07 -10.35 -6.11
CA LYS A 140 -6.82 -11.72 -5.63
C LYS A 140 -6.14 -11.78 -4.25
N PHE A 141 -5.34 -10.77 -3.90
CA PHE A 141 -4.65 -10.74 -2.61
C PHE A 141 -5.60 -10.64 -1.40
N ILE A 142 -6.84 -10.19 -1.61
CA ILE A 142 -7.84 -10.07 -0.53
C ILE A 142 -8.15 -11.44 0.10
N GLY A 143 -8.18 -12.50 -0.69
CA GLY A 143 -8.33 -13.85 -0.16
C GLY A 143 -7.18 -14.24 0.78
N CYS A 144 -5.95 -13.91 0.41
CA CYS A 144 -4.77 -14.15 1.25
C CYS A 144 -4.79 -13.29 2.53
N LEU A 145 -5.27 -12.04 2.44
CA LEU A 145 -5.43 -11.15 3.58
C LEU A 145 -6.41 -11.73 4.60
N PHE A 146 -7.57 -12.23 4.16
CA PHE A 146 -8.52 -12.90 5.04
C PHE A 146 -7.95 -14.20 5.63
N ALA A 147 -7.26 -15.00 4.83
CA ALA A 147 -6.59 -16.20 5.32
C ALA A 147 -5.59 -15.87 6.44
N GLY A 148 -4.77 -14.85 6.24
CA GLY A 148 -3.80 -14.37 7.23
C GLY A 148 -4.44 -13.85 8.50
N ALA A 149 -5.49 -13.03 8.36
CA ALA A 149 -6.23 -12.48 9.49
C ALA A 149 -6.89 -13.58 10.34
N ILE A 150 -7.55 -14.54 9.69
CA ILE A 150 -8.17 -15.68 10.37
C ILE A 150 -7.11 -16.51 11.08
N ALA A 151 -6.02 -16.87 10.38
CA ALA A 151 -4.94 -17.66 10.96
C ALA A 151 -4.30 -16.97 12.16
N ARG A 152 -4.04 -15.67 12.08
CA ARG A 152 -3.50 -14.88 13.20
C ARG A 152 -4.40 -14.96 14.43
N ASN A 153 -5.71 -14.72 14.25
CA ASN A 153 -6.67 -14.77 15.35
C ASN A 153 -6.82 -16.19 15.94
N VAL A 154 -6.83 -17.21 15.09
CA VAL A 154 -6.91 -18.62 15.54
C VAL A 154 -5.65 -19.01 16.31
N MET A 155 -4.47 -18.64 15.82
CA MET A 155 -3.20 -18.93 16.53
C MET A 155 -3.16 -18.25 17.88
N GLU A 156 -3.60 -16.99 17.98
CA GLU A 156 -3.67 -16.25 19.23
C GLU A 156 -4.64 -16.89 20.21
N ALA A 157 -5.85 -17.28 19.77
CA ALA A 157 -6.84 -17.97 20.57
C ALA A 157 -6.37 -19.37 21.04
N ALA A 158 -5.56 -20.05 20.23
CA ALA A 158 -4.98 -21.36 20.54
C ALA A 158 -3.70 -21.27 21.39
N GLY A 159 -3.22 -20.06 21.71
CA GLY A 159 -1.98 -19.85 22.46
C GLY A 159 -0.72 -20.24 21.69
N ILE A 160 -0.79 -20.34 20.35
CA ILE A 160 0.34 -20.66 19.47
C ILE A 160 1.15 -19.39 19.24
N LYS A 161 2.46 -19.47 19.48
CA LYS A 161 3.35 -18.31 19.31
C LYS A 161 3.50 -17.95 17.84
N PHE A 162 3.19 -16.71 17.51
CA PHE A 162 3.45 -16.09 16.22
C PHE A 162 4.75 -15.29 16.30
N TYR A 163 5.67 -15.54 15.39
CA TYR A 163 6.99 -14.93 15.40
C TYR A 163 7.02 -13.73 14.45
N VAL A 164 6.67 -12.56 14.97
CA VAL A 164 6.56 -11.31 14.19
C VAL A 164 7.85 -10.92 13.50
N PRO A 165 9.06 -10.94 14.16
CA PRO A 165 10.29 -10.52 13.50
C PRO A 165 10.65 -11.36 12.26
N GLU A 166 10.36 -12.65 12.30
CA GLU A 166 10.61 -13.55 11.17
C GLU A 166 9.64 -13.31 10.02
N VAL A 167 8.37 -12.99 10.35
CA VAL A 167 7.36 -12.64 9.33
C VAL A 167 7.68 -11.30 8.68
N ASP A 168 8.08 -10.29 9.44
CA ASP A 168 8.47 -8.98 8.93
C ASP A 168 9.68 -9.10 7.97
N ALA A 169 10.66 -9.94 8.32
CA ALA A 169 11.80 -10.19 7.44
C ALA A 169 11.37 -10.85 6.12
N ILE A 170 10.42 -11.79 6.15
CA ILE A 170 9.85 -12.45 4.97
C ILE A 170 9.06 -11.43 4.14
N GLU A 171 8.26 -10.59 4.77
CA GLU A 171 7.48 -9.54 4.12
C GLU A 171 8.39 -8.57 3.35
N HIS A 172 9.41 -8.03 4.00
CA HIS A 172 10.36 -7.12 3.37
C HIS A 172 11.06 -7.76 2.16
N MET A 173 11.50 -9.01 2.30
CA MET A 173 12.14 -9.74 1.20
C MET A 173 11.20 -9.90 0.00
N PHE A 174 9.96 -10.34 0.23
CA PHE A 174 8.98 -10.50 -0.84
C PHE A 174 8.55 -9.17 -1.46
N LEU A 175 8.42 -8.13 -0.64
CA LEU A 175 8.08 -6.79 -1.12
C LEU A 175 9.17 -6.26 -2.06
N GLU A 176 10.43 -6.35 -1.67
CA GLU A 176 11.57 -5.91 -2.50
C GLU A 176 11.65 -6.69 -3.81
N LEU A 177 11.51 -8.02 -3.75
CA LEU A 177 11.48 -8.87 -4.95
C LEU A 177 10.31 -8.52 -5.86
N TYR A 178 9.12 -8.31 -5.28
CA TYR A 178 7.93 -7.93 -6.03
C TYR A 178 8.13 -6.57 -6.73
N LEU A 179 8.63 -5.57 -5.99
CA LEU A 179 8.91 -4.25 -6.56
C LEU A 179 9.93 -4.32 -7.69
N ALA A 180 11.00 -5.09 -7.51
CA ALA A 180 12.01 -5.29 -8.55
C ALA A 180 11.40 -5.91 -9.82
N LEU A 181 10.64 -6.99 -9.68
CA LEU A 181 9.98 -7.65 -10.80
C LEU A 181 8.98 -6.75 -11.52
N VAL A 182 8.15 -6.02 -10.77
CA VAL A 182 7.15 -5.12 -11.34
C VAL A 182 7.83 -3.97 -12.09
N LEU A 183 8.87 -3.35 -11.52
CA LEU A 183 9.60 -2.28 -12.19
C LEU A 183 10.34 -2.77 -13.44
N MET A 184 10.88 -3.99 -13.44
CA MET A 184 11.52 -4.59 -14.61
C MET A 184 10.53 -4.88 -15.75
N THR A 185 9.27 -5.17 -15.44
CA THR A 185 8.22 -5.44 -16.43
C THR A 185 7.46 -4.20 -16.87
N THR A 186 7.66 -3.06 -16.19
CA THR A 186 6.96 -1.81 -16.48
C THR A 186 7.51 -1.15 -17.75
N ASP A 187 6.64 -0.92 -18.72
CA ASP A 187 6.98 -0.20 -19.95
C ASP A 187 6.84 1.31 -19.74
N PHE A 188 7.94 1.97 -19.41
CA PHE A 188 7.97 3.41 -19.17
C PHE A 188 7.65 4.26 -20.40
N THR A 189 7.71 3.71 -21.63
CA THR A 189 7.35 4.46 -22.83
C THR A 189 5.86 4.80 -22.87
N LYS A 190 5.03 3.98 -22.27
CA LYS A 190 3.59 4.18 -22.13
C LYS A 190 3.21 5.28 -21.14
N LEU A 191 4.13 5.68 -20.28
CA LEU A 191 3.91 6.78 -19.34
C LEU A 191 4.05 8.15 -20.00
N ALA A 192 4.84 8.27 -21.07
CA ALA A 192 5.15 9.55 -21.69
C ALA A 192 3.90 10.38 -22.04
N PRO A 193 2.84 9.81 -22.65
CA PRO A 193 1.63 10.56 -23.03
C PRO A 193 0.85 11.12 -21.84
N VAL A 194 0.90 10.43 -20.69
CA VAL A 194 0.12 10.77 -19.49
C VAL A 194 0.97 11.38 -18.36
N ALA A 195 2.28 11.44 -18.55
CA ALA A 195 3.23 11.86 -17.49
C ALA A 195 2.91 13.25 -16.93
N GLY A 196 2.54 14.20 -17.77
CA GLY A 196 2.16 15.56 -17.34
C GLY A 196 0.91 15.55 -16.46
N GLN A 197 -0.14 14.88 -16.91
CA GLN A 197 -1.42 14.76 -16.21
C GLN A 197 -1.23 14.01 -14.88
N MET A 198 -0.52 12.89 -14.90
CA MET A 198 -0.18 12.09 -13.73
C MET A 198 0.60 12.94 -12.69
N SER A 199 1.60 13.69 -13.13
CA SER A 199 2.39 14.54 -12.22
C SER A 199 1.55 15.61 -11.53
N ILE A 200 0.63 16.25 -12.25
CA ILE A 200 -0.28 17.26 -11.68
C ILE A 200 -1.19 16.61 -10.62
N ILE A 201 -1.77 15.44 -10.92
CA ILE A 201 -2.61 14.71 -9.97
C ILE A 201 -1.82 14.33 -8.72
N LEU A 202 -0.62 13.77 -8.87
CA LEU A 202 0.22 13.36 -7.74
C LEU A 202 0.62 14.54 -6.85
N ILE A 203 1.02 15.67 -7.45
CA ILE A 203 1.35 16.89 -6.68
C ILE A 203 0.12 17.40 -5.93
N ALA A 204 -1.04 17.48 -6.58
CA ALA A 204 -2.28 17.91 -5.95
C ALA A 204 -2.67 16.97 -4.79
N GLN A 205 -2.54 15.66 -4.98
CA GLN A 205 -2.78 14.66 -3.93
C GLN A 205 -1.80 14.82 -2.76
N GLY A 206 -0.50 15.04 -3.04
CA GLY A 206 0.50 15.26 -2.01
C GLY A 206 0.22 16.51 -1.17
N ILE A 207 -0.15 17.62 -1.81
CA ILE A 207 -0.57 18.85 -1.12
C ILE A 207 -1.82 18.59 -0.29
N PHE A 208 -2.82 17.91 -0.85
CA PHE A 208 -4.05 17.54 -0.15
C PHE A 208 -3.75 16.70 1.10
N MET A 209 -2.89 15.70 1.00
CA MET A 209 -2.48 14.85 2.12
C MET A 209 -1.79 15.64 3.23
N ALA A 210 -0.88 16.56 2.86
CA ALA A 210 -0.20 17.41 3.83
C ALA A 210 -1.19 18.32 4.57
N LEU A 211 -2.10 18.97 3.84
CA LEU A 211 -3.13 19.83 4.42
C LEU A 211 -4.10 19.03 5.30
N PHE A 212 -4.54 17.87 4.84
CA PHE A 212 -5.42 16.99 5.62
C PHE A 212 -4.75 16.54 6.91
N GLY A 213 -3.47 16.15 6.86
CA GLY A 213 -2.68 15.79 8.05
C GLY A 213 -2.61 16.94 9.06
N ILE A 214 -2.32 18.15 8.59
CA ILE A 214 -2.17 19.32 9.47
C ILE A 214 -3.49 19.79 10.07
N PHE A 215 -4.57 19.83 9.27
CA PHE A 215 -5.83 20.48 9.68
C PHE A 215 -6.89 19.53 10.21
N VAL A 216 -6.86 18.26 9.82
CA VAL A 216 -7.92 17.30 10.17
C VAL A 216 -7.43 16.25 11.17
N SER A 217 -6.22 15.72 10.98
CA SER A 217 -5.73 14.64 11.85
C SER A 217 -5.19 15.13 13.19
N PHE A 218 -4.75 16.39 13.27
CA PHE A 218 -4.11 16.95 14.46
C PHE A 218 -4.79 18.21 15.01
N ASN A 219 -6.07 18.41 14.70
CA ASN A 219 -6.85 19.55 15.26
C ASN A 219 -7.83 19.08 16.34
#